data_28f9937eb92a2272095eb55404539866
#
_entry.id   28f9937eb92a2272095eb55404539866
#
_cell.length_a   1.000
_cell.length_b   1.000
_cell.length_c   1.000
_cell.angle_alpha   90.00
_cell.angle_beta   90.00
_cell.angle_gamma   90.00
#
_symmetry.space_group_name_H-M   'P 1'
#
loop_
_entity.id
_entity.type
_entity.pdbx_description
1 polymer ?
#
loop_
_entity_poly.entity_id
_entity_poly.type
_entity_poly.pdbx_seq_one_letter_code
_entity_poly.pdbx_strand_id
1 'polypeptide(L)'
;MKMGKKVISSVLMGTTVLSSMLNCHGEERQYIKFSVGEEEPEKVVETSNTPDIVVRPGEYDGKPGKRVYINPNLVNVPSDIPVKVDDKGFYIQEFDINFKLCKAIVSKLEAKGVNVKFQVAENKYQDLNAAGRAASKSGAKMYLSVHHNSFKENSEGYFFMTNQGNAKDAKYAQQMSDAICNGSVKQCKNRINDGYIGEMNETGGMINILGEFGFFSNVNELQKIISNEQVEYVSTQLAEEIYEILELN
;
A
#
# COMPACT_ATOMS: atom_id res chain seq x y z
N MET A 1 -30.73 5.35 -17.93
CA MET A 1 -31.16 5.55 -16.54
C MET A 1 -30.18 6.56 -15.92
N LYS A 2 -30.62 7.82 -15.71
CA LYS A 2 -29.75 8.89 -15.22
C LYS A 2 -29.55 8.73 -13.71
N MET A 3 -28.33 8.44 -13.28
CA MET A 3 -27.95 8.46 -11.87
C MET A 3 -27.75 9.91 -11.41
N GLY A 4 -28.56 10.32 -10.45
CA GLY A 4 -28.54 11.67 -9.90
C GLY A 4 -27.30 11.92 -9.04
N LYS A 5 -26.64 13.05 -9.31
CA LYS A 5 -25.58 13.61 -8.47
C LYS A 5 -26.18 14.04 -7.13
N LYS A 6 -25.70 13.48 -6.01
CA LYS A 6 -25.94 14.04 -4.68
C LYS A 6 -24.91 15.14 -4.42
N VAL A 7 -25.39 16.37 -4.45
CA VAL A 7 -24.64 17.53 -3.94
C VAL A 7 -24.82 17.55 -2.43
N ILE A 8 -23.75 17.35 -1.68
CA ILE A 8 -23.74 17.62 -0.23
C ILE A 8 -23.27 19.07 -0.06
N SER A 9 -24.22 19.95 0.17
CA SER A 9 -23.95 21.33 0.53
C SER A 9 -23.70 21.39 2.03
N SER A 10 -22.46 21.61 2.45
CA SER A 10 -22.12 21.97 3.82
C SER A 10 -22.36 23.44 4.01
N VAL A 11 -23.44 23.78 4.72
CA VAL A 11 -23.71 25.15 5.16
C VAL A 11 -22.80 25.45 6.35
N LEU A 12 -21.81 26.29 6.12
CA LEU A 12 -21.01 26.88 7.19
C LEU A 12 -21.88 27.99 7.84
N MET A 13 -22.37 27.74 9.05
CA MET A 13 -23.00 28.80 9.87
C MET A 13 -21.93 29.75 10.35
N GLY A 14 -21.85 30.91 9.72
CA GLY A 14 -21.10 32.06 10.22
C GLY A 14 -21.78 32.58 11.49
N THR A 15 -21.14 32.45 12.63
CA THR A 15 -21.55 33.07 13.87
C THR A 15 -21.27 34.58 13.78
N THR A 16 -22.32 35.36 13.53
CA THR A 16 -22.29 36.78 13.68
C THR A 16 -22.31 37.14 15.17
N VAL A 17 -21.20 37.55 15.73
CA VAL A 17 -21.16 38.12 17.09
C VAL A 17 -21.63 39.56 16.99
N LEU A 18 -22.89 39.82 17.39
CA LEU A 18 -23.37 41.14 17.67
C LEU A 18 -22.89 41.57 19.07
N SER A 19 -21.88 42.40 19.16
CA SER A 19 -21.57 43.09 20.40
C SER A 19 -22.39 44.38 20.49
N SER A 20 -23.38 44.36 21.39
CA SER A 20 -24.09 45.57 21.80
C SER A 20 -23.19 46.39 22.72
N MET A 21 -22.68 47.54 22.24
CA MET A 21 -22.10 48.53 23.13
C MET A 21 -23.12 49.58 23.51
N LEU A 22 -23.30 49.75 24.84
CA LEU A 22 -24.08 50.83 25.42
C LEU A 22 -23.45 52.17 25.10
N ASN A 23 -24.33 53.12 24.83
CA ASN A 23 -24.06 54.50 24.50
C ASN A 23 -23.68 55.30 25.76
N CYS A 24 -22.57 56.00 25.73
CA CYS A 24 -22.33 57.22 26.51
C CYS A 24 -21.44 58.17 25.74
N HIS A 25 -22.06 59.34 25.40
CA HIS A 25 -21.46 60.61 24.99
C HIS A 25 -20.60 60.68 23.72
N GLY A 26 -21.19 61.29 22.74
CA GLY A 26 -20.74 62.26 21.77
C GLY A 26 -19.26 62.21 21.28
N GLU A 27 -18.90 61.34 20.41
CA GLU A 27 -17.74 61.47 19.52
C GLU A 27 -18.00 60.77 18.18
N GLU A 28 -17.44 61.36 17.10
CA GLU A 28 -17.64 60.92 15.72
C GLU A 28 -17.26 59.43 15.51
N ARG A 29 -18.17 58.69 14.92
CA ARG A 29 -17.95 57.28 14.58
C ARG A 29 -17.02 57.16 13.37
N GLN A 30 -15.79 56.73 13.56
CA GLN A 30 -14.97 56.17 12.51
C GLN A 30 -15.44 54.73 12.22
N TYR A 31 -15.98 54.52 11.03
CA TYR A 31 -16.31 53.18 10.54
C TYR A 31 -15.04 52.53 9.97
N ILE A 32 -14.54 51.51 10.63
CA ILE A 32 -13.50 50.64 10.04
C ILE A 32 -14.22 49.71 9.05
N LYS A 33 -14.01 49.95 7.76
CA LYS A 33 -14.42 48.98 6.72
C LYS A 33 -13.48 47.79 6.77
N PHE A 34 -13.95 46.67 7.27
CA PHE A 34 -13.31 45.37 7.01
C PHE A 34 -13.66 44.98 5.59
N SER A 35 -12.69 44.96 4.69
CA SER A 35 -12.80 44.21 3.44
C SER A 35 -12.65 42.73 3.79
N VAL A 36 -13.76 41.99 3.73
CA VAL A 36 -13.70 40.54 3.67
C VAL A 36 -13.07 40.22 2.32
N GLY A 37 -11.83 39.73 2.34
CA GLY A 37 -11.23 39.20 1.13
C GLY A 37 -12.13 38.08 0.60
N GLU A 38 -12.47 38.15 -0.68
CA GLU A 38 -13.07 37.00 -1.36
C GLU A 38 -12.04 35.86 -1.31
N GLU A 39 -12.21 34.92 -0.39
CA GLU A 39 -11.50 33.63 -0.46
C GLU A 39 -11.99 32.96 -1.74
N GLU A 40 -11.06 32.69 -2.65
CA GLU A 40 -11.34 31.85 -3.80
C GLU A 40 -11.91 30.52 -3.27
N PRO A 41 -12.98 29.98 -3.88
CA PRO A 41 -13.55 28.72 -3.42
C PRO A 41 -12.48 27.66 -3.51
N GLU A 42 -12.18 27.02 -2.38
CA GLU A 42 -11.34 25.83 -2.32
C GLU A 42 -11.76 24.86 -3.43
N LYS A 43 -10.81 24.55 -4.30
CA LYS A 43 -11.03 23.64 -5.42
C LYS A 43 -11.41 22.29 -4.83
N VAL A 44 -12.70 21.97 -4.82
CA VAL A 44 -13.19 20.64 -4.41
C VAL A 44 -12.60 19.65 -5.41
N VAL A 45 -11.54 18.98 -5.00
CA VAL A 45 -11.00 17.86 -5.74
C VAL A 45 -12.06 16.75 -5.61
N GLU A 46 -12.80 16.51 -6.68
CA GLU A 46 -13.66 15.32 -6.77
C GLU A 46 -12.73 14.10 -6.63
N THR A 47 -12.66 13.51 -5.46
CA THR A 47 -11.95 12.25 -5.27
C THR A 47 -12.67 11.20 -6.09
N SER A 48 -12.02 10.71 -7.13
CA SER A 48 -12.45 9.57 -7.91
C SER A 48 -12.66 8.38 -6.95
N ASN A 49 -13.82 7.71 -7.03
CA ASN A 49 -14.06 6.47 -6.27
C ASN A 49 -13.20 5.31 -6.79
N THR A 50 -12.45 5.51 -7.85
CA THR A 50 -11.55 4.52 -8.45
C THR A 50 -10.19 4.61 -7.74
N PRO A 51 -9.67 3.51 -7.19
CA PRO A 51 -8.36 3.52 -6.57
C PRO A 51 -7.26 3.72 -7.62
N ASP A 52 -6.15 4.33 -7.23
CA ASP A 52 -4.96 4.44 -8.09
C ASP A 52 -4.20 3.12 -8.10
N ILE A 53 -4.16 2.44 -6.95
CA ILE A 53 -3.44 1.18 -6.78
C ILE A 53 -4.23 0.18 -5.92
N VAL A 54 -4.09 -1.09 -6.24
CA VAL A 54 -4.47 -2.21 -5.38
C VAL A 54 -3.21 -2.82 -4.78
N VAL A 55 -3.12 -2.85 -3.45
CA VAL A 55 -2.05 -3.53 -2.70
C VAL A 55 -2.63 -4.77 -2.03
N ARG A 56 -2.02 -5.93 -2.25
CA ARG A 56 -2.48 -7.22 -1.73
C ARG A 56 -1.35 -7.99 -1.04
N PRO A 57 -1.54 -8.45 0.22
CA PRO A 57 -0.65 -9.42 0.82
C PRO A 57 -0.87 -10.80 0.16
N GLY A 58 0.22 -11.46 -0.24
CA GLY A 58 0.18 -12.81 -0.77
C GLY A 58 -0.16 -13.86 0.29
N GLU A 59 -0.38 -15.09 -0.13
CA GLU A 59 -0.63 -16.28 0.70
C GLU A 59 -1.92 -16.24 1.55
N TYR A 60 -2.75 -15.20 1.47
CA TYR A 60 -4.01 -15.13 2.19
C TYR A 60 -5.13 -15.77 1.36
N ASP A 61 -5.37 -17.01 1.64
CA ASP A 61 -6.39 -17.83 0.96
C ASP A 61 -7.44 -18.42 1.90
N GLY A 62 -7.45 -18.01 3.17
CA GLY A 62 -8.35 -18.54 4.20
C GLY A 62 -8.02 -19.96 4.65
N LYS A 63 -7.00 -20.58 4.07
CA LYS A 63 -6.37 -21.82 4.55
C LYS A 63 -5.20 -21.45 5.47
N PRO A 64 -4.73 -22.37 6.32
CA PRO A 64 -3.48 -22.14 7.02
C PRO A 64 -2.40 -21.92 5.96
N GLY A 65 -2.05 -20.65 5.74
CA GLY A 65 -1.04 -20.24 4.78
C GLY A 65 0.30 -20.89 5.09
N LYS A 66 1.29 -20.63 4.27
CA LYS A 66 2.62 -21.19 4.40
C LYS A 66 3.21 -20.88 5.79
N ARG A 67 3.56 -21.95 6.53
CA ARG A 67 4.12 -21.86 7.87
C ARG A 67 5.62 -21.70 7.80
N VAL A 68 6.12 -20.68 8.47
CA VAL A 68 7.56 -20.41 8.63
C VAL A 68 7.92 -20.87 10.05
N TYR A 69 8.48 -22.08 10.18
CA TYR A 69 8.91 -22.58 11.50
C TYR A 69 10.11 -21.81 12.00
N ILE A 70 10.05 -21.43 13.25
CA ILE A 70 11.06 -20.60 13.90
C ILE A 70 11.61 -21.25 15.15
N ASN A 71 12.86 -20.95 15.44
CA ASN A 71 13.43 -21.20 16.78
C ASN A 71 13.39 -19.85 17.54
N PRO A 72 12.58 -19.73 18.60
CA PRO A 72 12.46 -18.48 19.37
C PRO A 72 13.76 -18.02 20.03
N ASN A 73 14.76 -18.90 20.13
CA ASN A 73 16.09 -18.53 20.64
C ASN A 73 16.99 -17.89 19.55
N LEU A 74 16.62 -18.01 18.28
CA LEU A 74 17.39 -17.50 17.15
C LEU A 74 16.69 -16.36 16.42
N VAL A 75 15.36 -16.28 16.53
CA VAL A 75 14.53 -15.29 15.83
C VAL A 75 13.73 -14.49 16.84
N ASN A 76 14.00 -13.20 16.92
CA ASN A 76 13.21 -12.28 17.73
C ASN A 76 12.03 -11.76 16.92
N VAL A 77 10.84 -12.33 17.14
CA VAL A 77 9.62 -11.96 16.42
C VAL A 77 8.99 -10.72 17.07
N PRO A 78 8.76 -9.63 16.31
CA PRO A 78 8.02 -8.47 16.81
C PRO A 78 6.61 -8.83 17.27
N SER A 79 6.11 -8.10 18.27
CA SER A 79 4.81 -8.38 18.91
C SER A 79 3.58 -8.23 17.98
N ASP A 80 3.74 -7.58 16.87
CA ASP A 80 2.70 -7.40 15.84
C ASP A 80 2.63 -8.55 14.83
N ILE A 81 3.53 -9.53 14.92
CA ILE A 81 3.47 -10.78 14.15
C ILE A 81 3.07 -11.94 15.09
N PRO A 82 1.91 -12.58 14.88
CA PRO A 82 1.46 -13.66 15.74
C PRO A 82 2.37 -14.89 15.66
N VAL A 83 2.93 -15.32 16.78
CA VAL A 83 3.62 -16.61 16.90
C VAL A 83 2.61 -17.68 17.29
N LYS A 84 2.56 -18.75 16.51
CA LYS A 84 1.66 -19.90 16.67
C LYS A 84 2.50 -21.14 16.99
N VAL A 85 1.83 -22.15 17.50
CA VAL A 85 2.46 -23.45 17.81
C VAL A 85 1.63 -24.59 17.29
N ASP A 86 2.29 -25.64 16.78
CA ASP A 86 1.69 -26.90 16.42
C ASP A 86 2.59 -28.08 16.85
N ASP A 87 2.31 -29.26 16.34
CA ASP A 87 3.07 -30.49 16.63
C ASP A 87 4.54 -30.48 16.14
N LYS A 88 4.88 -29.57 15.23
CA LYS A 88 6.23 -29.36 14.69
C LYS A 88 7.01 -28.24 15.38
N GLY A 89 6.33 -27.41 16.17
CA GLY A 89 6.97 -26.35 16.93
C GLY A 89 6.35 -24.96 16.72
N PHE A 90 7.13 -23.93 17.05
CA PHE A 90 6.73 -22.54 16.85
C PHE A 90 6.81 -22.13 15.39
N TYR A 91 5.82 -21.39 14.92
CA TYR A 91 5.81 -20.84 13.58
C TYR A 91 5.12 -19.48 13.50
N ILE A 92 5.46 -18.73 12.47
CA ILE A 92 4.71 -17.57 11.98
C ILE A 92 4.16 -17.91 10.59
N GLN A 93 3.17 -17.17 10.13
CA GLN A 93 2.64 -17.38 8.78
C GLN A 93 3.26 -16.38 7.80
N GLU A 94 3.56 -16.81 6.59
CA GLU A 94 4.03 -15.91 5.54
C GLU A 94 3.05 -14.75 5.33
N PHE A 95 1.75 -15.04 5.38
CA PHE A 95 0.73 -14.00 5.30
C PHE A 95 0.94 -12.88 6.33
N ASP A 96 1.27 -13.19 7.58
CA ASP A 96 1.44 -12.18 8.64
C ASP A 96 2.63 -11.26 8.33
N ILE A 97 3.70 -11.81 7.71
CA ILE A 97 4.86 -11.03 7.24
C ILE A 97 4.46 -10.11 6.07
N ASN A 98 3.78 -10.70 5.07
CA ASN A 98 3.28 -9.96 3.90
C ASN A 98 2.33 -8.84 4.31
N PHE A 99 1.41 -9.12 5.23
CA PHE A 99 0.42 -8.18 5.73
C PHE A 99 1.07 -6.99 6.45
N LYS A 100 2.09 -7.24 7.28
CA LYS A 100 2.85 -6.19 7.97
C LYS A 100 3.48 -5.21 6.98
N LEU A 101 4.17 -5.72 5.96
CA LEU A 101 4.78 -4.88 4.92
C LEU A 101 3.72 -4.13 4.11
N CYS A 102 2.65 -4.81 3.70
CA CYS A 102 1.54 -4.17 2.99
C CYS A 102 0.94 -3.00 3.77
N LYS A 103 0.67 -3.17 5.05
CA LYS A 103 0.12 -2.08 5.90
C LYS A 103 1.03 -0.86 5.91
N ALA A 104 2.34 -1.07 5.99
CA ALA A 104 3.30 0.03 5.97
C ALA A 104 3.32 0.73 4.62
N ILE A 105 3.31 -0.02 3.50
CA ILE A 105 3.23 0.55 2.14
C ILE A 105 1.94 1.37 1.97
N VAL A 106 0.79 0.80 2.33
CA VAL A 106 -0.53 1.45 2.23
C VAL A 106 -0.53 2.76 3.00
N SER A 107 -0.13 2.73 4.27
CA SER A 107 -0.09 3.94 5.12
C SER A 107 0.75 5.07 4.52
N LYS A 108 1.90 4.72 3.90
CA LYS A 108 2.79 5.72 3.29
C LYS A 108 2.24 6.27 1.97
N LEU A 109 1.60 5.45 1.17
CA LEU A 109 0.94 5.87 -0.06
C LEU A 109 -0.26 6.78 0.23
N GLU A 110 -1.10 6.42 1.20
CA GLU A 110 -2.23 7.25 1.64
C GLU A 110 -1.77 8.60 2.20
N ALA A 111 -0.65 8.62 2.94
CA ALA A 111 -0.05 9.87 3.42
C ALA A 111 0.45 10.79 2.30
N LYS A 112 0.70 10.24 1.09
CA LYS A 112 1.03 10.99 -0.13
C LYS A 112 -0.22 11.37 -0.95
N GLY A 113 -1.42 11.03 -0.50
CA GLY A 113 -2.67 11.31 -1.20
C GLY A 113 -3.05 10.28 -2.27
N VAL A 114 -2.34 9.15 -2.36
CA VAL A 114 -2.68 8.06 -3.28
C VAL A 114 -3.92 7.33 -2.77
N ASN A 115 -4.89 7.11 -3.64
CA ASN A 115 -6.10 6.34 -3.32
C ASN A 115 -5.79 4.84 -3.40
N VAL A 116 -5.62 4.19 -2.24
CA VAL A 116 -5.21 2.79 -2.17
C VAL A 116 -6.39 1.89 -1.85
N LYS A 117 -6.56 0.84 -2.64
CA LYS A 117 -7.40 -0.31 -2.28
C LYS A 117 -6.53 -1.38 -1.61
N PHE A 118 -6.61 -1.46 -0.30
CA PHE A 118 -5.97 -2.56 0.42
C PHE A 118 -6.85 -3.81 0.29
N GLN A 119 -6.41 -4.75 -0.55
CA GLN A 119 -7.19 -5.95 -0.87
C GLN A 119 -6.82 -7.09 0.07
N VAL A 120 -7.51 -7.17 1.19
CA VAL A 120 -7.44 -8.28 2.15
C VAL A 120 -8.78 -9.02 2.14
N ALA A 121 -8.74 -10.33 1.97
CA ALA A 121 -9.94 -11.15 2.11
C ALA A 121 -10.14 -11.46 3.60
N GLU A 122 -11.02 -10.73 4.26
CA GLU A 122 -11.37 -11.01 5.65
C GLU A 122 -12.06 -12.38 5.76
N ASN A 123 -11.35 -13.35 6.35
CA ASN A 123 -11.86 -14.68 6.70
C ASN A 123 -12.46 -15.50 5.54
N LYS A 124 -12.12 -15.20 4.28
CA LYS A 124 -12.62 -15.94 3.13
C LYS A 124 -11.46 -16.34 2.21
N TYR A 125 -11.48 -17.60 1.80
CA TYR A 125 -10.67 -18.07 0.69
C TYR A 125 -10.97 -17.23 -0.56
N GLN A 126 -9.94 -16.63 -1.11
CA GLN A 126 -9.99 -15.98 -2.42
C GLN A 126 -8.90 -16.63 -3.28
N ASP A 127 -9.30 -17.41 -4.28
CA ASP A 127 -8.32 -17.97 -5.22
C ASP A 127 -7.59 -16.84 -5.97
N LEU A 128 -6.38 -17.12 -6.45
CA LEU A 128 -5.52 -16.14 -7.09
C LEU A 128 -6.19 -15.48 -8.31
N ASN A 129 -6.93 -16.25 -9.10
CA ASN A 129 -7.65 -15.69 -10.26
C ASN A 129 -8.76 -14.75 -9.81
N ALA A 130 -9.50 -15.10 -8.75
CA ALA A 130 -10.54 -14.23 -8.20
C ALA A 130 -9.94 -12.94 -7.63
N ALA A 131 -8.75 -13.01 -7.02
CA ALA A 131 -8.03 -11.85 -6.52
C ALA A 131 -7.65 -10.89 -7.67
N GLY A 132 -7.05 -11.41 -8.75
CA GLY A 132 -6.71 -10.64 -9.94
C GLY A 132 -7.93 -10.00 -10.61
N ARG A 133 -9.02 -10.77 -10.77
CA ARG A 133 -10.29 -10.24 -11.32
C ARG A 133 -10.90 -9.15 -10.44
N ALA A 134 -10.80 -9.27 -9.12
CA ALA A 134 -11.31 -8.24 -8.19
C ALA A 134 -10.46 -6.95 -8.25
N ALA A 135 -9.15 -7.09 -8.47
CA ALA A 135 -8.28 -5.97 -8.73
C ALA A 135 -8.63 -5.29 -10.07
N SER A 136 -8.74 -6.05 -11.15
CA SER A 136 -9.12 -5.55 -12.47
C SER A 136 -10.44 -4.78 -12.45
N LYS A 137 -11.47 -5.30 -11.77
CA LYS A 137 -12.78 -4.65 -11.62
C LYS A 137 -12.74 -3.34 -10.84
N SER A 138 -11.69 -3.07 -10.09
CA SER A 138 -11.55 -1.81 -9.36
C SER A 138 -11.25 -0.62 -10.26
N GLY A 139 -10.71 -0.85 -11.45
CA GLY A 139 -10.28 0.19 -12.38
C GLY A 139 -8.95 0.86 -11.98
N ALA A 140 -8.22 0.32 -11.01
CA ALA A 140 -6.94 0.88 -10.59
C ALA A 140 -5.90 0.87 -11.72
N LYS A 141 -4.94 1.77 -11.66
CA LYS A 141 -3.82 1.83 -12.62
C LYS A 141 -2.76 0.76 -12.36
N MET A 142 -2.60 0.36 -11.10
CA MET A 142 -1.54 -0.55 -10.66
C MET A 142 -2.07 -1.64 -9.71
N TYR A 143 -1.46 -2.82 -9.80
CA TYR A 143 -1.63 -3.93 -8.87
C TYR A 143 -0.26 -4.35 -8.33
N LEU A 144 -0.10 -4.32 -7.00
CA LEU A 144 1.09 -4.80 -6.30
C LEU A 144 0.72 -5.97 -5.41
N SER A 145 1.23 -7.15 -5.71
CA SER A 145 1.19 -8.33 -4.83
C SER A 145 2.48 -8.42 -4.03
N VAL A 146 2.36 -8.54 -2.71
CA VAL A 146 3.50 -8.56 -1.77
C VAL A 146 3.67 -9.95 -1.20
N HIS A 147 4.83 -10.54 -1.44
CA HIS A 147 5.22 -11.87 -1.00
C HIS A 147 6.60 -11.88 -0.34
N HIS A 148 6.92 -12.97 0.33
CA HIS A 148 8.26 -13.33 0.76
C HIS A 148 8.56 -14.75 0.34
N ASN A 149 9.78 -14.97 -0.13
CA ASN A 149 10.16 -16.22 -0.78
C ASN A 149 10.69 -17.28 0.19
N SER A 150 10.76 -18.49 -0.31
CA SER A 150 11.43 -19.62 0.35
C SER A 150 12.21 -20.43 -0.68
N PHE A 151 13.48 -20.67 -0.40
CA PHE A 151 14.32 -21.52 -1.25
C PHE A 151 15.35 -22.24 -0.38
N LYS A 152 16.65 -22.03 -0.61
CA LYS A 152 17.72 -22.62 0.21
C LYS A 152 17.96 -21.77 1.47
N GLU A 153 18.54 -22.41 2.49
CA GLU A 153 18.88 -21.75 3.76
C GLU A 153 19.84 -20.55 3.65
N ASN A 154 20.58 -20.45 2.54
CA ASN A 154 21.48 -19.33 2.25
C ASN A 154 20.95 -18.39 1.16
N SER A 155 19.69 -18.52 0.78
CA SER A 155 19.06 -17.62 -0.19
C SER A 155 18.78 -16.27 0.44
N GLU A 156 19.08 -15.19 -0.28
CA GLU A 156 18.89 -13.81 0.15
C GLU A 156 18.49 -12.90 -0.98
N GLY A 157 17.93 -11.73 -0.64
CA GLY A 157 17.64 -10.64 -1.56
C GLY A 157 16.19 -10.57 -2.01
N TYR A 158 15.93 -9.58 -2.84
CA TYR A 158 14.61 -9.26 -3.36
C TYR A 158 14.52 -9.54 -4.84
N PHE A 159 13.33 -9.82 -5.35
CA PHE A 159 13.08 -9.78 -6.77
C PHE A 159 11.63 -9.46 -7.08
N PHE A 160 11.43 -8.93 -8.28
CA PHE A 160 10.12 -8.62 -8.78
C PHE A 160 9.77 -9.51 -9.96
N MET A 161 8.52 -9.90 -10.06
CA MET A 161 8.00 -10.67 -11.18
C MET A 161 6.97 -9.82 -11.93
N THR A 162 7.03 -9.91 -13.26
CA THR A 162 6.07 -9.30 -14.17
C THR A 162 5.65 -10.32 -15.23
N ASN A 163 4.53 -10.09 -15.88
CA ASN A 163 4.10 -10.95 -16.96
C ASN A 163 5.03 -10.86 -18.16
N GLN A 164 5.25 -11.99 -18.81
CA GLN A 164 6.08 -12.09 -20.00
C GLN A 164 5.58 -11.15 -21.11
N GLY A 165 6.51 -10.47 -21.77
CA GLY A 165 6.21 -9.57 -22.88
C GLY A 165 5.68 -8.18 -22.48
N ASN A 166 5.47 -7.90 -21.21
CA ASN A 166 5.08 -6.58 -20.74
C ASN A 166 6.31 -5.74 -20.37
N ALA A 167 6.87 -5.05 -21.37
CA ALA A 167 8.06 -4.21 -21.18
C ALA A 167 7.82 -3.02 -20.23
N LYS A 168 6.58 -2.52 -20.16
CA LYS A 168 6.19 -1.42 -19.27
C LYS A 168 6.29 -1.87 -17.80
N ASP A 169 5.68 -3.00 -17.46
CA ASP A 169 5.73 -3.54 -16.11
C ASP A 169 7.17 -3.91 -15.72
N ALA A 170 7.94 -4.50 -16.64
CA ALA A 170 9.34 -4.83 -16.40
C ALA A 170 10.20 -3.59 -16.09
N LYS A 171 9.95 -2.46 -16.75
CA LYS A 171 10.61 -1.19 -16.46
C LYS A 171 10.29 -0.72 -15.03
N TYR A 172 9.02 -0.72 -14.63
CA TYR A 172 8.63 -0.29 -13.30
C TYR A 172 9.09 -1.24 -12.20
N ALA A 173 9.08 -2.54 -12.47
CA ALA A 173 9.68 -3.52 -11.56
C ALA A 173 11.18 -3.26 -11.36
N GLN A 174 11.91 -2.85 -12.41
CA GLN A 174 13.31 -2.47 -12.29
C GLN A 174 13.48 -1.20 -11.44
N GLN A 175 12.67 -0.17 -11.65
CA GLN A 175 12.73 1.06 -10.87
C GLN A 175 12.48 0.78 -9.38
N MET A 176 11.44 -0.01 -9.04
CA MET A 176 11.17 -0.43 -7.67
C MET A 176 12.31 -1.25 -7.07
N SER A 177 12.93 -2.13 -7.86
CA SER A 177 14.09 -2.91 -7.46
C SER A 177 15.30 -2.01 -7.13
N ASP A 178 15.56 -1.05 -7.99
CA ASP A 178 16.69 -0.12 -7.82
C ASP A 178 16.50 0.76 -6.58
N ALA A 179 15.26 1.22 -6.34
CA ALA A 179 14.90 2.01 -5.17
C ALA A 179 15.18 1.30 -3.84
N ILE A 180 14.78 0.02 -3.70
CA ILE A 180 14.99 -0.72 -2.45
C ILE A 180 16.41 -1.28 -2.31
N CYS A 181 17.14 -1.45 -3.40
CA CYS A 181 18.49 -2.02 -3.38
C CYS A 181 19.60 -0.98 -3.30
N ASN A 182 19.27 0.30 -3.44
CA ASN A 182 20.20 1.42 -3.39
C ASN A 182 21.50 1.16 -4.16
N GLY A 183 21.36 0.63 -5.39
CA GLY A 183 22.47 0.28 -6.27
C GLY A 183 23.26 -1.00 -5.91
N SER A 184 22.85 -1.73 -4.89
CA SER A 184 23.46 -3.00 -4.52
C SER A 184 22.96 -4.12 -5.41
N VAL A 185 23.67 -4.39 -6.51
CA VAL A 185 23.32 -5.35 -7.58
C VAL A 185 23.21 -6.80 -7.08
N LYS A 186 23.71 -7.11 -5.88
CA LYS A 186 23.74 -8.50 -5.37
C LYS A 186 22.41 -8.98 -4.80
N GLN A 187 21.50 -8.10 -4.46
CA GLN A 187 20.30 -8.46 -3.69
C GLN A 187 19.00 -8.30 -4.48
N CYS A 188 19.02 -7.68 -5.64
CA CYS A 188 17.82 -7.50 -6.45
C CYS A 188 17.97 -8.11 -7.85
N LYS A 189 16.99 -8.92 -8.19
CA LYS A 189 16.89 -9.54 -9.51
C LYS A 189 15.46 -9.42 -10.00
N ASN A 190 15.30 -8.83 -11.16
CA ASN A 190 14.01 -8.91 -11.83
C ASN A 190 13.90 -10.24 -12.56
N ARG A 191 12.76 -10.88 -12.41
CA ARG A 191 12.41 -12.09 -13.17
C ARG A 191 11.15 -11.81 -13.98
N ILE A 192 11.24 -12.12 -15.25
CA ILE A 192 10.06 -12.21 -16.08
C ILE A 192 9.38 -13.52 -15.71
N ASN A 193 8.11 -13.44 -15.32
CA ASN A 193 7.30 -14.64 -15.13
C ASN A 193 6.93 -15.21 -16.50
N ASP A 194 7.49 -16.34 -16.84
CA ASP A 194 7.19 -17.12 -18.05
C ASP A 194 6.10 -18.18 -17.82
N GLY A 195 5.59 -18.27 -16.57
CA GLY A 195 4.52 -19.13 -16.16
C GLY A 195 3.21 -18.41 -15.89
N TYR A 196 2.16 -19.17 -15.63
CA TYR A 196 0.86 -18.66 -15.22
C TYR A 196 0.85 -18.40 -13.71
N ILE A 197 0.71 -17.12 -13.30
CA ILE A 197 0.38 -16.74 -11.93
C ILE A 197 -1.03 -16.14 -11.98
N GLY A 198 -2.00 -16.84 -11.40
CA GLY A 198 -3.41 -16.53 -11.57
C GLY A 198 -3.77 -15.09 -11.25
N GLU A 199 -3.28 -14.56 -10.12
CA GLU A 199 -3.56 -13.18 -9.73
C GLU A 199 -3.00 -12.15 -10.72
N MET A 200 -1.82 -12.38 -11.28
CA MET A 200 -1.19 -11.46 -12.22
C MET A 200 -1.84 -11.49 -13.60
N ASN A 201 -2.26 -12.66 -14.06
CA ASN A 201 -2.82 -12.82 -15.40
C ASN A 201 -4.26 -12.27 -15.51
N GLU A 202 -4.96 -12.14 -14.40
CA GLU A 202 -6.36 -11.68 -14.35
C GLU A 202 -6.52 -10.17 -14.06
N THR A 203 -5.41 -9.43 -13.92
CA THR A 203 -5.46 -7.99 -13.60
C THR A 203 -5.81 -7.08 -14.79
N GLY A 204 -5.88 -7.61 -15.99
CA GLY A 204 -6.16 -6.83 -17.19
C GLY A 204 -5.01 -5.91 -17.61
N GLY A 205 -5.30 -4.67 -18.01
CA GLY A 205 -4.31 -3.70 -18.52
C GLY A 205 -3.60 -2.87 -17.43
N MET A 206 -3.72 -3.24 -16.16
CA MET A 206 -3.03 -2.57 -15.06
C MET A 206 -1.51 -2.78 -15.13
N ILE A 207 -0.73 -1.86 -14.57
CA ILE A 207 0.65 -2.15 -14.19
C ILE A 207 0.61 -3.26 -13.14
N ASN A 208 1.28 -4.37 -13.41
CA ASN A 208 1.10 -5.59 -12.64
C ASN A 208 2.45 -6.15 -12.18
N ILE A 209 2.70 -6.05 -10.87
CA ILE A 209 3.98 -6.41 -10.26
C ILE A 209 3.73 -7.27 -9.03
N LEU A 210 4.45 -8.39 -8.93
CA LEU A 210 4.58 -9.19 -7.73
C LEU A 210 6.00 -9.02 -7.18
N GLY A 211 6.10 -8.57 -5.93
CA GLY A 211 7.37 -8.41 -5.23
C GLY A 211 7.60 -9.52 -4.21
N GLU A 212 8.78 -10.11 -4.25
CA GLU A 212 9.31 -11.06 -3.27
C GLU A 212 10.36 -10.36 -2.41
N PHE A 213 10.00 -10.04 -1.18
CA PHE A 213 10.77 -9.15 -0.31
C PHE A 213 11.65 -9.90 0.69
N GLY A 214 12.47 -10.83 0.20
CA GLY A 214 13.40 -11.60 1.00
C GLY A 214 13.01 -13.07 1.14
N PHE A 215 13.90 -13.86 1.76
CA PHE A 215 13.75 -15.31 1.90
C PHE A 215 13.61 -15.72 3.35
N PHE A 216 12.40 -16.09 3.76
CA PHE A 216 12.18 -16.56 5.13
C PHE A 216 12.78 -17.95 5.44
N SER A 217 13.27 -18.67 4.42
CA SER A 217 14.05 -19.91 4.60
C SER A 217 15.47 -19.67 5.13
N ASN A 218 15.97 -18.43 5.04
CA ASN A 218 17.24 -18.00 5.62
C ASN A 218 16.96 -17.29 6.95
N VAL A 219 17.45 -17.82 8.06
CA VAL A 219 17.19 -17.30 9.41
C VAL A 219 17.66 -15.85 9.58
N ASN A 220 18.81 -15.49 9.01
CA ASN A 220 19.33 -14.12 9.06
C ASN A 220 18.47 -13.16 8.23
N GLU A 221 18.01 -13.61 7.07
CA GLU A 221 17.10 -12.84 6.23
C GLU A 221 15.73 -12.70 6.89
N LEU A 222 15.20 -13.80 7.45
CA LEU A 222 13.94 -13.80 8.21
C LEU A 222 13.96 -12.73 9.32
N GLN A 223 15.05 -12.69 10.12
CA GLN A 223 15.19 -11.70 11.18
C GLN A 223 15.14 -10.26 10.65
N LYS A 224 15.69 -10.01 9.46
CA LYS A 224 15.63 -8.70 8.81
C LYS A 224 14.22 -8.38 8.34
N ILE A 225 13.62 -9.25 7.52
CA ILE A 225 12.33 -8.97 6.86
C ILE A 225 11.17 -8.78 7.84
N ILE A 226 11.24 -9.38 9.03
CA ILE A 226 10.23 -9.16 10.08
C ILE A 226 10.51 -7.94 10.95
N SER A 227 11.72 -7.37 10.91
CA SER A 227 12.09 -6.22 11.75
C SER A 227 11.34 -4.96 11.34
N ASN A 228 11.02 -4.10 12.33
CA ASN A 228 10.38 -2.82 12.06
C ASN A 228 11.26 -1.90 11.21
N GLU A 229 12.58 -1.95 11.41
CA GLU A 229 13.54 -1.15 10.65
C GLU A 229 13.52 -1.49 9.16
N GLN A 230 13.53 -2.79 8.82
CA GLN A 230 13.51 -3.22 7.43
C GLN A 230 12.15 -2.95 6.77
N VAL A 231 11.06 -3.19 7.49
CA VAL A 231 9.69 -2.86 7.01
C VAL A 231 9.56 -1.37 6.73
N GLU A 232 10.06 -0.52 7.63
CA GLU A 232 10.05 0.93 7.46
C GLU A 232 10.87 1.36 6.23
N TYR A 233 12.08 0.83 6.10
CA TYR A 233 12.95 1.12 4.96
C TYR A 233 12.29 0.72 3.63
N VAL A 234 11.92 -0.55 3.48
CA VAL A 234 11.35 -1.07 2.23
C VAL A 234 10.05 -0.35 1.87
N SER A 235 9.15 -0.16 2.84
CA SER A 235 7.89 0.52 2.58
C SER A 235 8.07 1.99 2.19
N THR A 236 9.08 2.68 2.73
CA THR A 236 9.39 4.07 2.35
C THR A 236 9.87 4.13 0.91
N GLN A 237 10.88 3.33 0.56
CA GLN A 237 11.42 3.33 -0.80
C GLN A 237 10.37 2.94 -1.85
N LEU A 238 9.55 1.93 -1.55
CA LEU A 238 8.47 1.52 -2.45
C LEU A 238 7.38 2.57 -2.60
N ALA A 239 6.98 3.23 -1.50
CA ALA A 239 5.93 4.24 -1.57
C ALA A 239 6.37 5.48 -2.36
N GLU A 240 7.65 5.89 -2.26
CA GLU A 240 8.21 6.97 -3.09
C GLU A 240 8.16 6.59 -4.58
N GLU A 241 8.71 5.44 -4.92
CA GLU A 241 8.79 4.99 -6.31
C GLU A 241 7.41 4.74 -6.93
N ILE A 242 6.49 4.11 -6.17
CA ILE A 242 5.11 3.89 -6.64
C ILE A 242 4.39 5.23 -6.88
N TYR A 243 4.58 6.20 -5.99
CA TYR A 243 4.01 7.54 -6.17
C TYR A 243 4.48 8.16 -7.48
N GLU A 244 5.78 8.13 -7.76
CA GLU A 244 6.34 8.64 -9.02
C GLU A 244 5.80 7.90 -10.25
N ILE A 245 5.69 6.57 -10.18
CA ILE A 245 5.11 5.76 -11.27
C ILE A 245 3.66 6.14 -11.54
N LEU A 246 2.86 6.39 -10.50
CA LEU A 246 1.44 6.73 -10.63
C LEU A 246 1.22 8.15 -11.16
N GLU A 247 2.06 9.11 -10.78
CA GLU A 247 2.00 10.50 -11.27
C GLU A 247 2.38 10.62 -12.76
N LEU A 248 3.22 9.71 -13.26
CA LEU A 248 3.66 9.67 -14.66
C LEU A 248 2.67 8.95 -15.60
N ASN A 249 1.59 8.36 -15.09
CA ASN A 249 0.58 7.60 -15.82
C ASN A 249 -0.86 8.08 -15.60
#